data_8637b10bc872f8f3f43f216a78995705
#
_entry.id   8637b10bc872f8f3f43f216a78995705
#
_cell.length_a   1.000
_cell.length_b   1.000
_cell.length_c   1.000
_cell.angle_alpha   90.00
_cell.angle_beta   90.00
_cell.angle_gamma   90.00
#
_symmetry.space_group_name_H-M   'P 1'
#
loop_
_entity.id
_entity.type
_entity.pdbx_description
1 polymer ?
#
loop_
_entity_poly.entity_id
_entity_poly.type
_entity_poly.pdbx_seq_one_letter_code
_entity_poly.pdbx_strand_id
1 'polypeptide(L)'
;MDYVEIAIPFFLLALVLELAYGKIIGQNTYRLNDTISSLFMGSIRGTSGILKIGFSGYVYYQIETHFSLWRMDSSLWITWIFAFIAYDFFYYWFHRISHERQIFWASHVAHHQSEEYNLSTALRQTGTGFFISWIFYIPLFLVGVPSYVMVSVGTLNLVYQFWVHSRHIPKLGWYELFFVTPSNHRVHHAQNDLYVDRNYGGVFIIWDRLFSTYQEEKDDEKCVYGIRSALKTFDPVKANIHIYQKIFKDLSYSLSLKNFYSVITARTGWSPEGSSDDSFDPVSYTHLRAHETLS
;
A
#
# COMPACT_ATOMS: atom_id res chain seq x y z
N MET A 1 2.89 -8.79 19.81
CA MET A 1 3.48 -7.48 20.18
C MET A 1 3.32 -6.57 18.97
N ASP A 2 2.95 -5.31 19.17
CA ASP A 2 2.95 -4.31 18.08
C ASP A 2 4.32 -3.64 18.01
N TYR A 3 5.13 -4.04 17.03
CA TYR A 3 6.48 -3.50 16.84
C TYR A 3 6.48 -2.12 16.20
N VAL A 4 5.39 -1.71 15.53
CA VAL A 4 5.27 -0.35 14.96
C VAL A 4 5.24 0.69 16.07
N GLU A 5 4.47 0.46 17.14
CA GLU A 5 4.44 1.39 18.28
C GLU A 5 5.83 1.59 18.90
N ILE A 6 6.58 0.51 19.06
CA ILE A 6 7.95 0.55 19.58
C ILE A 6 8.90 1.28 18.62
N ALA A 7 8.65 1.15 17.30
CA ALA A 7 9.49 1.74 16.28
C ALA A 7 9.23 3.25 16.04
N ILE A 8 8.09 3.82 16.47
CA ILE A 8 7.73 5.22 16.22
C ILE A 8 8.86 6.21 16.60
N PRO A 9 9.48 6.15 17.79
CA PRO A 9 10.57 7.09 18.14
C PRO A 9 11.76 6.99 17.18
N PHE A 10 12.08 5.77 16.73
CA PHE A 10 13.16 5.53 15.77
C PHE A 10 12.79 6.04 14.37
N PHE A 11 11.53 5.90 13.96
CA PHE A 11 11.04 6.47 12.70
C PHE A 11 11.15 7.99 12.69
N LEU A 12 10.74 8.66 13.76
CA LEU A 12 10.85 10.12 13.87
C LEU A 12 12.31 10.58 13.88
N LEU A 13 13.19 9.87 14.58
CA LEU A 13 14.63 10.14 14.56
C LEU A 13 15.21 9.97 13.15
N ALA A 14 14.90 8.86 12.47
CA ALA A 14 15.39 8.59 11.11
C ALA A 14 14.92 9.66 10.11
N LEU A 15 13.67 10.13 10.23
CA LEU A 15 13.13 11.23 9.42
C LEU A 15 13.92 12.53 9.61
N VAL A 16 14.24 12.88 10.85
CA VAL A 16 15.06 14.07 11.15
C VAL A 16 16.47 13.91 10.59
N LEU A 17 17.07 12.72 10.72
CA LEU A 17 18.39 12.42 10.17
C LEU A 17 18.41 12.46 8.64
N GLU A 18 17.40 11.92 7.96
CA GLU A 18 17.29 11.99 6.50
C GLU A 18 17.13 13.43 6.02
N LEU A 19 16.29 14.24 6.69
CA LEU A 19 16.13 15.65 6.37
C LEU A 19 17.46 16.43 6.55
N ALA A 20 18.17 16.17 7.65
CA ALA A 20 19.47 16.82 7.91
C ALA A 20 20.51 16.39 6.85
N TYR A 21 20.59 15.10 6.54
CA TYR A 21 21.47 14.57 5.51
C TYR A 21 21.19 15.19 4.14
N GLY A 22 19.92 15.23 3.70
CA GLY A 22 19.53 15.83 2.43
C GLY A 22 19.90 17.31 2.33
N LYS A 23 19.78 18.07 3.43
CA LYS A 23 20.23 19.48 3.50
C LYS A 23 21.76 19.61 3.39
N ILE A 24 22.50 18.75 4.08
CA ILE A 24 23.98 18.78 4.07
C ILE A 24 24.52 18.51 2.65
N ILE A 25 23.93 17.55 1.93
CA ILE A 25 24.38 17.18 0.56
C ILE A 25 23.71 18.03 -0.53
N GLY A 26 22.89 19.03 -0.19
CA GLY A 26 22.18 19.86 -1.16
C GLY A 26 21.07 19.17 -1.95
N GLN A 27 20.56 18.03 -1.46
CA GLN A 27 19.50 17.25 -2.08
C GLN A 27 18.30 17.11 -1.13
N ASN A 28 17.61 18.23 -0.87
CA ASN A 28 16.42 18.20 -0.02
C ASN A 28 15.27 17.47 -0.73
N THR A 29 14.73 16.44 -0.09
CA THR A 29 13.61 15.63 -0.56
C THR A 29 12.32 15.89 0.22
N TYR A 30 12.32 16.92 1.08
CA TYR A 30 11.20 17.25 1.96
C TYR A 30 10.53 18.56 1.55
N ARG A 31 9.20 18.52 1.43
CA ARG A 31 8.32 19.67 1.26
C ARG A 31 7.40 19.75 2.48
N LEU A 32 7.43 20.87 3.18
CA LEU A 32 6.79 21.02 4.50
C LEU A 32 5.32 20.61 4.51
N ASN A 33 4.52 21.13 3.57
CA ASN A 33 3.08 20.83 3.52
C ASN A 33 2.80 19.35 3.27
N ASP A 34 3.60 18.69 2.44
CA ASP A 34 3.47 17.26 2.15
C ASP A 34 3.86 16.42 3.36
N THR A 35 4.96 16.80 4.04
CA THR A 35 5.41 16.13 5.26
C THR A 35 4.36 16.23 6.38
N ILE A 36 3.80 17.43 6.61
CA ILE A 36 2.74 17.63 7.62
C ILE A 36 1.51 16.78 7.29
N SER A 37 1.07 16.76 6.01
CA SER A 37 -0.04 15.92 5.57
C SER A 37 0.25 14.43 5.80
N SER A 38 1.46 13.98 5.51
CA SER A 38 1.89 12.58 5.70
C SER A 38 1.87 12.17 7.19
N LEU A 39 2.43 13.01 8.07
CA LEU A 39 2.42 12.78 9.52
C LEU A 39 0.99 12.76 10.10
N PHE A 40 0.14 13.67 9.64
CA PHE A 40 -1.26 13.72 10.07
C PHE A 40 -2.03 12.46 9.66
N MET A 41 -1.83 11.98 8.43
CA MET A 41 -2.44 10.73 7.97
C MET A 41 -1.94 9.51 8.75
N GLY A 42 -0.67 9.48 9.13
CA GLY A 42 -0.13 8.47 10.05
C GLY A 42 -0.87 8.45 11.40
N SER A 43 -1.19 9.64 11.92
CA SER A 43 -1.97 9.78 13.17
C SER A 43 -3.42 9.30 13.01
N ILE A 44 -4.08 9.59 11.89
CA ILE A 44 -5.43 9.06 11.57
C ILE A 44 -5.41 7.53 11.54
N ARG A 45 -4.39 6.93 10.93
CA ARG A 45 -4.25 5.48 10.93
C ARG A 45 -4.11 4.89 12.33
N GLY A 46 -3.35 5.54 13.20
CA GLY A 46 -3.22 5.14 14.60
C GLY A 46 -4.58 5.10 15.32
N THR A 47 -5.40 6.14 15.12
CA THR A 47 -6.75 6.23 15.70
C THR A 47 -7.71 5.18 15.11
N SER A 48 -7.67 4.98 13.78
CA SER A 48 -8.49 3.95 13.11
C SER A 48 -8.05 2.52 13.45
N GLY A 49 -6.84 2.34 13.97
CA GLY A 49 -6.32 1.07 14.49
C GLY A 49 -7.20 0.47 15.59
N ILE A 50 -7.84 1.30 16.41
CA ILE A 50 -8.79 0.83 17.44
C ILE A 50 -9.99 0.13 16.79
N LEU A 51 -10.55 0.69 15.71
CA LEU A 51 -11.65 0.08 14.96
C LEU A 51 -11.20 -1.21 14.26
N LYS A 52 -9.96 -1.23 13.76
CA LYS A 52 -9.37 -2.43 13.17
C LYS A 52 -9.26 -3.56 14.19
N ILE A 53 -8.76 -3.29 15.38
CA ILE A 53 -8.63 -4.29 16.46
C ILE A 53 -10.02 -4.81 16.84
N GLY A 54 -11.02 -3.94 16.97
CA GLY A 54 -12.38 -4.35 17.30
C GLY A 54 -13.01 -5.23 16.23
N PHE A 55 -13.02 -4.80 14.99
CA PHE A 55 -13.70 -5.53 13.91
C PHE A 55 -12.86 -6.70 13.37
N SER A 56 -11.68 -6.44 12.84
CA SER A 56 -10.85 -7.50 12.24
C SER A 56 -10.37 -8.49 13.30
N GLY A 57 -10.04 -8.01 14.51
CA GLY A 57 -9.64 -8.85 15.62
C GLY A 57 -10.75 -9.82 16.05
N TYR A 58 -12.02 -9.35 16.08
CA TYR A 58 -13.16 -10.20 16.35
C TYR A 58 -13.35 -11.28 15.27
N VAL A 59 -13.29 -10.89 13.99
CA VAL A 59 -13.40 -11.85 12.86
C VAL A 59 -12.29 -12.90 12.93
N TYR A 60 -11.06 -12.47 13.15
CA TYR A 60 -9.91 -13.39 13.26
C TYR A 60 -10.05 -14.33 14.44
N TYR A 61 -10.49 -13.83 15.60
CA TYR A 61 -10.77 -14.64 16.78
C TYR A 61 -11.81 -15.73 16.48
N GLN A 62 -12.90 -15.38 15.78
CA GLN A 62 -13.94 -16.36 15.40
C GLN A 62 -13.36 -17.42 14.46
N ILE A 63 -12.56 -17.03 13.47
CA ILE A 63 -11.95 -17.97 12.53
C ILE A 63 -10.95 -18.89 13.25
N GLU A 64 -10.05 -18.32 14.06
CA GLU A 64 -9.06 -19.07 14.82
C GLU A 64 -9.71 -20.08 15.78
N THR A 65 -10.82 -19.69 16.42
CA THR A 65 -11.47 -20.53 17.43
C THR A 65 -12.33 -21.63 16.83
N HIS A 66 -13.08 -21.34 15.75
CA HIS A 66 -14.15 -22.22 15.27
C HIS A 66 -13.85 -22.86 13.90
N PHE A 67 -12.96 -22.28 13.08
CA PHE A 67 -12.76 -22.70 11.69
C PHE A 67 -11.30 -23.06 11.36
N SER A 68 -10.38 -22.93 12.31
CA SER A 68 -8.99 -23.29 12.11
C SER A 68 -8.83 -24.79 11.88
N LEU A 69 -8.14 -25.17 10.80
CA LEU A 69 -7.89 -26.57 10.42
C LEU A 69 -6.85 -27.22 11.32
N TRP A 70 -5.87 -26.44 11.76
CA TRP A 70 -4.80 -26.86 12.68
C TRP A 70 -4.59 -25.78 13.74
N ARG A 71 -3.77 -26.11 14.74
CA ARG A 71 -3.27 -25.14 15.72
C ARG A 71 -1.76 -25.18 15.68
N MET A 72 -1.16 -24.18 15.04
CA MET A 72 0.29 -24.09 14.96
C MET A 72 0.88 -23.75 16.31
N ASP A 73 1.93 -24.49 16.72
CA ASP A 73 2.62 -24.24 17.98
C ASP A 73 3.55 -23.03 17.83
N SER A 74 3.24 -21.97 18.53
CA SER A 74 3.99 -20.72 18.54
C SER A 74 5.29 -20.76 19.34
N SER A 75 5.55 -21.84 20.08
CA SER A 75 6.85 -22.08 20.70
C SER A 75 7.93 -22.49 19.68
N LEU A 76 7.49 -22.95 18.50
CA LEU A 76 8.37 -23.38 17.42
C LEU A 76 8.74 -22.19 16.51
N TRP A 77 10.01 -21.97 16.29
CA TRP A 77 10.53 -20.92 15.39
C TRP A 77 10.01 -21.07 13.95
N ILE A 78 9.75 -22.29 13.49
CA ILE A 78 9.22 -22.56 12.14
C ILE A 78 7.83 -21.95 11.94
N THR A 79 6.98 -21.89 12.98
CA THR A 79 5.68 -21.21 12.94
C THR A 79 5.85 -19.71 12.63
N TRP A 80 6.85 -19.06 13.20
CA TRP A 80 7.13 -17.65 12.97
C TRP A 80 7.67 -17.39 11.56
N ILE A 81 8.58 -18.22 11.07
CA ILE A 81 9.11 -18.11 9.70
C ILE A 81 8.00 -18.34 8.69
N PHE A 82 7.21 -19.41 8.86
CA PHE A 82 6.06 -19.68 7.99
C PHE A 82 5.08 -18.51 7.99
N ALA A 83 4.68 -18.03 9.17
CA ALA A 83 3.75 -16.92 9.31
C ALA A 83 4.28 -15.64 8.64
N PHE A 84 5.58 -15.33 8.77
CA PHE A 84 6.19 -14.14 8.17
C PHE A 84 6.20 -14.21 6.63
N ILE A 85 6.64 -15.34 6.08
CA ILE A 85 6.69 -15.55 4.62
C ILE A 85 5.27 -15.54 4.04
N ALA A 86 4.34 -16.26 4.68
CA ALA A 86 2.95 -16.33 4.22
C ALA A 86 2.23 -14.98 4.39
N TYR A 87 2.51 -14.22 5.47
CA TYR A 87 2.02 -12.85 5.61
C TYR A 87 2.45 -11.97 4.44
N ASP A 88 3.74 -11.98 4.11
CA ASP A 88 4.29 -11.15 3.03
C ASP A 88 3.75 -11.56 1.65
N PHE A 89 3.49 -12.87 1.45
CA PHE A 89 2.79 -13.36 0.26
C PHE A 89 1.36 -12.80 0.13
N PHE A 90 0.57 -12.83 1.21
CA PHE A 90 -0.77 -12.26 1.19
C PHE A 90 -0.76 -10.74 1.14
N TYR A 91 0.27 -10.10 1.73
CA TYR A 91 0.51 -8.67 1.58
C TYR A 91 0.74 -8.29 0.10
N TYR A 92 1.57 -9.05 -0.63
CA TYR A 92 1.77 -8.84 -2.07
C TYR A 92 0.44 -8.84 -2.83
N TRP A 93 -0.44 -9.82 -2.59
CA TRP A 93 -1.74 -9.90 -3.25
C TRP A 93 -2.68 -8.79 -2.84
N PHE A 94 -2.73 -8.46 -1.55
CA PHE A 94 -3.49 -7.30 -1.05
C PHE A 94 -3.01 -6.02 -1.73
N HIS A 95 -1.70 -5.78 -1.78
CA HIS A 95 -1.09 -4.58 -2.33
C HIS A 95 -1.36 -4.48 -3.84
N ARG A 96 -1.13 -5.55 -4.60
CA ARG A 96 -1.44 -5.64 -6.02
C ARG A 96 -2.91 -5.35 -6.32
N ILE A 97 -3.83 -5.99 -5.62
CA ILE A 97 -5.28 -5.78 -5.81
C ILE A 97 -5.67 -4.35 -5.40
N SER A 98 -4.98 -3.75 -4.42
CA SER A 98 -5.18 -2.36 -4.04
C SER A 98 -4.82 -1.37 -5.14
N HIS A 99 -3.95 -1.71 -6.07
CA HIS A 99 -3.70 -0.93 -7.27
C HIS A 99 -4.64 -1.26 -8.43
N GLU A 100 -4.98 -2.54 -8.59
CA GLU A 100 -5.71 -3.00 -9.76
C GLU A 100 -7.24 -2.84 -9.66
N ARG A 101 -7.81 -2.61 -8.45
CA ARG A 101 -9.27 -2.58 -8.22
C ARG A 101 -9.71 -1.31 -7.53
N GLN A 102 -10.75 -0.66 -8.09
CA GLN A 102 -11.17 0.69 -7.72
C GLN A 102 -11.51 0.83 -6.22
N ILE A 103 -12.27 -0.11 -5.64
CA ILE A 103 -12.63 -0.04 -4.21
C ILE A 103 -11.40 -0.19 -3.29
N PHE A 104 -10.43 -1.03 -3.68
CA PHE A 104 -9.20 -1.21 -2.93
C PHE A 104 -8.24 -0.03 -3.12
N TRP A 105 -8.17 0.52 -4.35
CA TRP A 105 -7.43 1.74 -4.62
C TRP A 105 -7.92 2.92 -3.78
N ALA A 106 -9.23 3.04 -3.58
CA ALA A 106 -9.80 4.08 -2.72
C ALA A 106 -9.23 4.06 -1.29
N SER A 107 -8.86 2.88 -0.80
CA SER A 107 -8.21 2.72 0.51
C SER A 107 -6.68 2.78 0.46
N HIS A 108 -6.05 2.94 -0.72
CA HIS A 108 -4.60 2.92 -0.87
C HIS A 108 -4.04 4.19 -1.52
N VAL A 109 -4.83 4.86 -2.35
CA VAL A 109 -4.43 6.05 -3.11
C VAL A 109 -3.77 7.14 -2.25
N ALA A 110 -4.24 7.34 -1.03
CA ALA A 110 -3.70 8.34 -0.11
C ALA A 110 -2.18 8.18 0.11
N HIS A 111 -1.69 6.94 0.10
CA HIS A 111 -0.28 6.62 0.25
C HIS A 111 0.56 7.08 -0.97
N HIS A 112 0.02 6.98 -2.18
CA HIS A 112 0.69 7.35 -3.42
C HIS A 112 0.59 8.83 -3.83
N GLN A 113 -0.19 9.64 -3.11
CA GLN A 113 -0.44 11.05 -3.49
C GLN A 113 0.73 11.99 -3.21
N SER A 114 1.73 11.58 -2.42
CA SER A 114 2.89 12.41 -2.14
C SER A 114 3.68 12.66 -3.43
N GLU A 115 3.88 13.92 -3.79
CA GLU A 115 4.73 14.33 -4.90
C GLU A 115 6.23 14.32 -4.51
N GLU A 116 6.51 14.11 -3.23
CA GLU A 116 7.83 13.89 -2.68
C GLU A 116 7.97 12.43 -2.23
N TYR A 117 9.21 11.95 -2.21
CA TYR A 117 9.51 10.59 -1.75
C TYR A 117 10.64 10.62 -0.73
N ASN A 118 10.31 10.32 0.51
CA ASN A 118 11.21 10.35 1.67
C ASN A 118 10.57 9.55 2.82
N LEU A 119 11.25 9.42 3.95
CA LEU A 119 10.75 8.62 5.08
C LEU A 119 9.40 9.11 5.63
N SER A 120 8.99 10.37 5.43
CA SER A 120 7.65 10.81 5.83
C SER A 120 6.55 10.20 4.93
N THR A 121 6.87 9.82 3.69
CA THR A 121 5.95 9.13 2.79
C THR A 121 5.55 7.76 3.34
N ALA A 122 6.46 7.06 4.04
CA ALA A 122 6.14 5.82 4.73
C ALA A 122 5.02 6.00 5.78
N LEU A 123 4.95 7.16 6.42
CA LEU A 123 3.95 7.50 7.43
C LEU A 123 2.63 7.98 6.82
N ARG A 124 2.59 8.24 5.51
CA ARG A 124 1.39 8.63 4.77
C ARG A 124 0.49 7.42 4.57
N GLN A 125 -0.30 7.10 5.58
CA GLN A 125 -1.14 5.90 5.61
C GLN A 125 -2.62 6.26 5.51
N THR A 126 -3.39 5.37 4.87
CA THR A 126 -4.85 5.54 4.77
C THR A 126 -5.55 5.27 6.11
N GLY A 127 -6.61 6.04 6.39
CA GLY A 127 -7.51 5.77 7.53
C GLY A 127 -8.57 4.70 7.24
N THR A 128 -8.72 4.24 6.00
CA THR A 128 -9.83 3.38 5.57
C THR A 128 -9.44 1.94 5.25
N GLY A 129 -8.14 1.63 5.15
CA GLY A 129 -7.64 0.30 4.77
C GLY A 129 -8.12 -0.85 5.67
N PHE A 130 -8.48 -0.56 6.93
CA PHE A 130 -8.94 -1.57 7.87
C PHE A 130 -10.27 -2.24 7.46
N PHE A 131 -11.09 -1.60 6.63
CA PHE A 131 -12.36 -2.16 6.18
C PHE A 131 -12.20 -3.34 5.23
N ILE A 132 -11.12 -3.41 4.49
CA ILE A 132 -10.97 -4.37 3.39
C ILE A 132 -9.70 -5.23 3.46
N SER A 133 -8.64 -4.78 4.14
CA SER A 133 -7.35 -5.51 4.17
C SER A 133 -7.43 -6.86 4.88
N TRP A 134 -8.27 -7.01 5.89
CA TRP A 134 -8.38 -8.20 6.73
C TRP A 134 -8.76 -9.47 5.96
N ILE A 135 -9.51 -9.33 4.86
CA ILE A 135 -10.00 -10.46 4.04
C ILE A 135 -8.83 -11.29 3.51
N PHE A 136 -7.74 -10.62 3.12
CA PHE A 136 -6.57 -11.28 2.53
C PHE A 136 -5.83 -12.18 3.52
N TYR A 137 -5.94 -11.93 4.80
CA TYR A 137 -5.22 -12.68 5.83
C TYR A 137 -6.03 -13.81 6.45
N ILE A 138 -7.30 -13.97 6.09
CA ILE A 138 -8.16 -15.08 6.54
C ILE A 138 -7.49 -16.46 6.36
N PRO A 139 -6.83 -16.77 5.22
CA PRO A 139 -6.21 -18.07 5.03
C PRO A 139 -5.17 -18.43 6.10
N LEU A 140 -4.45 -17.45 6.68
CA LEU A 140 -3.48 -17.70 7.73
C LEU A 140 -4.13 -18.20 9.02
N PHE A 141 -5.31 -17.67 9.36
CA PHE A 141 -6.07 -18.14 10.53
C PHE A 141 -6.72 -19.49 10.27
N LEU A 142 -7.16 -19.74 9.05
CA LEU A 142 -7.70 -21.05 8.65
C LEU A 142 -6.64 -22.16 8.76
N VAL A 143 -5.39 -21.90 8.42
CA VAL A 143 -4.30 -22.87 8.60
C VAL A 143 -3.74 -22.91 10.02
N GLY A 144 -4.26 -22.06 10.93
CA GLY A 144 -3.98 -22.13 12.36
C GLY A 144 -2.81 -21.29 12.85
N VAL A 145 -2.43 -20.24 12.13
CA VAL A 145 -1.47 -19.24 12.65
C VAL A 145 -2.11 -18.49 13.82
N PRO A 146 -1.50 -18.48 15.03
CA PRO A 146 -2.06 -17.78 16.17
C PRO A 146 -2.15 -16.27 15.96
N SER A 147 -3.23 -15.63 16.42
CA SER A 147 -3.50 -14.20 16.24
C SER A 147 -2.35 -13.30 16.68
N TYR A 148 -1.70 -13.60 17.80
CA TYR A 148 -0.59 -12.78 18.29
C TYR A 148 0.70 -12.95 17.45
N VAL A 149 0.94 -14.13 16.84
CA VAL A 149 2.01 -14.33 15.85
C VAL A 149 1.72 -13.49 14.64
N MET A 150 0.47 -13.53 14.15
CA MET A 150 0.00 -12.74 13.00
C MET A 150 0.22 -11.24 13.20
N VAL A 151 -0.18 -10.69 14.35
CA VAL A 151 0.06 -9.27 14.69
C VAL A 151 1.55 -8.95 14.71
N SER A 152 2.35 -9.81 15.32
CA SER A 152 3.79 -9.60 15.42
C SER A 152 4.49 -9.60 14.06
N VAL A 153 4.23 -10.61 13.21
CA VAL A 153 4.84 -10.68 11.88
C VAL A 153 4.34 -9.57 10.96
N GLY A 154 3.06 -9.18 11.06
CA GLY A 154 2.50 -8.09 10.29
C GLY A 154 3.12 -6.74 10.66
N THR A 155 3.33 -6.47 11.93
CA THR A 155 3.97 -5.23 12.38
C THR A 155 5.47 -5.21 12.07
N LEU A 156 6.18 -6.36 12.13
CA LEU A 156 7.56 -6.47 11.65
C LEU A 156 7.67 -6.19 10.15
N ASN A 157 6.75 -6.71 9.36
CA ASN A 157 6.68 -6.45 7.93
C ASN A 157 6.52 -4.94 7.64
N LEU A 158 5.65 -4.25 8.39
CA LEU A 158 5.48 -2.79 8.27
C LEU A 158 6.71 -2.00 8.74
N VAL A 159 7.40 -2.45 9.80
CA VAL A 159 8.67 -1.84 10.25
C VAL A 159 9.71 -1.93 9.15
N TYR A 160 9.82 -3.09 8.48
CA TYR A 160 10.71 -3.23 7.33
C TYR A 160 10.36 -2.22 6.23
N GLN A 161 9.09 -2.05 5.90
CA GLN A 161 8.65 -1.16 4.83
C GLN A 161 8.91 0.33 5.09
N PHE A 162 9.27 0.74 6.29
CA PHE A 162 9.58 2.14 6.58
C PHE A 162 10.81 2.65 5.82
N TRP A 163 11.93 1.94 5.92
CA TRP A 163 13.23 2.40 5.38
C TRP A 163 13.29 2.40 3.85
N VAL A 164 12.41 1.63 3.18
CA VAL A 164 12.39 1.59 1.71
C VAL A 164 11.90 2.90 1.09
N HIS A 165 11.28 3.80 1.87
CA HIS A 165 10.81 5.11 1.41
C HIS A 165 11.91 6.18 1.46
N SER A 166 13.05 5.95 0.81
CA SER A 166 14.13 6.92 0.75
C SER A 166 14.70 7.09 -0.66
N ARG A 167 14.98 8.36 -1.03
CA ARG A 167 15.69 8.68 -2.29
C ARG A 167 17.21 8.64 -2.13
N HIS A 168 17.72 8.64 -0.91
CA HIS A 168 19.15 8.73 -0.65
C HIS A 168 19.88 7.38 -0.66
N ILE A 169 19.16 6.27 -0.61
CA ILE A 169 19.73 4.92 -0.65
C ILE A 169 19.77 4.44 -2.11
N PRO A 170 20.96 4.16 -2.67
CA PRO A 170 21.10 3.69 -4.05
C PRO A 170 20.63 2.24 -4.20
N LYS A 171 20.74 1.69 -5.44
CA LYS A 171 20.55 0.26 -5.69
C LYS A 171 21.50 -0.57 -4.84
N LEU A 172 20.99 -1.65 -4.25
CA LEU A 172 21.74 -2.52 -3.32
C LEU A 172 22.22 -3.84 -3.96
N GLY A 173 22.25 -3.90 -5.29
CA GLY A 173 22.81 -5.00 -6.05
C GLY A 173 22.15 -6.35 -5.76
N TRP A 174 22.93 -7.36 -5.31
CA TRP A 174 22.43 -8.71 -5.07
C TRP A 174 21.29 -8.81 -4.03
N TYR A 175 21.21 -7.87 -3.09
CA TYR A 175 20.14 -7.84 -2.09
C TYR A 175 18.76 -7.66 -2.74
N GLU A 176 18.70 -6.95 -3.87
CA GLU A 176 17.47 -6.72 -4.68
C GLU A 176 17.02 -7.95 -5.47
N LEU A 177 17.76 -9.06 -5.39
CA LEU A 177 17.28 -10.33 -5.94
C LEU A 177 16.19 -10.95 -5.08
N PHE A 178 16.22 -10.69 -3.77
CA PHE A 178 15.36 -11.34 -2.79
C PHE A 178 14.46 -10.35 -2.03
N PHE A 179 14.99 -9.17 -1.71
CA PHE A 179 14.33 -8.22 -0.82
C PHE A 179 13.93 -6.93 -1.52
N VAL A 180 12.82 -6.34 -1.09
CA VAL A 180 12.40 -5.00 -1.50
C VAL A 180 13.37 -3.97 -0.93
N THR A 181 13.87 -3.08 -1.78
CA THR A 181 14.81 -2.02 -1.42
C THR A 181 14.21 -0.65 -1.74
N PRO A 182 14.83 0.45 -1.32
CA PRO A 182 14.41 1.78 -1.76
C PRO A 182 14.32 1.94 -3.27
N SER A 183 15.23 1.34 -4.04
CA SER A 183 15.18 1.36 -5.50
C SER A 183 13.91 0.67 -6.05
N ASN A 184 13.59 -0.53 -5.54
CA ASN A 184 12.36 -1.23 -5.96
C ASN A 184 11.11 -0.43 -5.59
N HIS A 185 11.10 0.19 -4.41
CA HIS A 185 9.92 0.89 -3.90
C HIS A 185 9.77 2.30 -4.49
N ARG A 186 10.86 2.96 -4.93
CA ARG A 186 10.79 4.16 -5.77
C ARG A 186 10.05 3.90 -7.08
N VAL A 187 10.34 2.77 -7.74
CA VAL A 187 9.61 2.32 -8.93
C VAL A 187 8.14 2.14 -8.61
N HIS A 188 7.82 1.48 -7.49
CA HIS A 188 6.43 1.26 -7.06
C HIS A 188 5.64 2.56 -6.89
N HIS A 189 6.25 3.59 -6.29
CA HIS A 189 5.61 4.90 -6.08
C HIS A 189 5.63 5.82 -7.31
N ALA A 190 6.30 5.43 -8.39
CA ALA A 190 6.43 6.28 -9.56
C ALA A 190 5.23 6.18 -10.50
N GLN A 191 4.84 7.33 -11.07
CA GLN A 191 3.73 7.43 -12.03
C GLN A 191 4.17 7.35 -13.50
N ASN A 192 5.45 7.11 -13.77
CA ASN A 192 5.98 6.90 -15.12
C ASN A 192 5.31 5.67 -15.76
N ASP A 193 5.09 5.69 -17.08
CA ASP A 193 4.43 4.58 -17.80
C ASP A 193 5.16 3.24 -17.64
N LEU A 194 6.49 3.27 -17.55
CA LEU A 194 7.31 2.09 -17.33
C LEU A 194 7.11 1.48 -15.93
N TYR A 195 6.78 2.31 -14.93
CA TYR A 195 6.81 1.99 -13.51
C TYR A 195 5.44 1.75 -12.89
N VAL A 196 4.37 2.27 -13.50
CA VAL A 196 3.01 2.10 -12.98
C VAL A 196 2.67 0.62 -12.82
N ASP A 197 2.04 0.28 -11.72
CA ASP A 197 1.58 -1.07 -11.39
C ASP A 197 2.73 -2.10 -11.34
N ARG A 198 3.86 -1.72 -10.73
CA ARG A 198 5.04 -2.57 -10.54
C ARG A 198 5.46 -2.66 -9.06
N ASN A 199 6.20 -3.71 -8.73
CA ASN A 199 6.91 -3.90 -7.47
C ASN A 199 6.03 -3.82 -6.22
N TYR A 200 5.06 -4.73 -6.09
CA TYR A 200 4.09 -4.76 -4.98
C TYR A 200 4.58 -5.44 -3.70
N GLY A 201 5.76 -6.07 -3.71
CA GLY A 201 6.32 -6.77 -2.55
C GLY A 201 6.42 -5.88 -1.31
N GLY A 202 6.21 -6.44 -0.12
CA GLY A 202 6.43 -5.76 1.16
C GLY A 202 7.87 -5.89 1.63
N VAL A 203 8.30 -7.13 1.87
CA VAL A 203 9.67 -7.50 2.27
C VAL A 203 10.38 -8.25 1.15
N PHE A 204 9.70 -9.18 0.50
CA PHE A 204 10.30 -10.02 -0.53
C PHE A 204 9.89 -9.58 -1.93
N ILE A 205 10.88 -9.18 -2.76
CA ILE A 205 10.69 -8.84 -4.18
C ILE A 205 10.50 -10.09 -5.05
N ILE A 206 10.71 -11.27 -4.48
CA ILE A 206 10.56 -12.55 -5.16
C ILE A 206 9.13 -12.77 -5.69
N TRP A 207 8.12 -12.23 -5.01
CA TRP A 207 6.72 -12.31 -5.47
C TRP A 207 6.52 -11.55 -6.78
N ASP A 208 7.10 -10.36 -6.88
CA ASP A 208 7.04 -9.57 -8.11
C ASP A 208 7.72 -10.28 -9.28
N ARG A 209 8.85 -10.94 -9.02
CA ARG A 209 9.54 -11.75 -10.04
C ARG A 209 8.71 -12.97 -10.44
N LEU A 210 8.10 -13.66 -9.48
CA LEU A 210 7.29 -14.86 -9.70
C LEU A 210 6.02 -14.54 -10.50
N PHE A 211 5.37 -13.40 -10.20
CA PHE A 211 4.11 -13.00 -10.82
C PHE A 211 4.25 -11.93 -11.91
N SER A 212 5.49 -11.71 -12.42
CA SER A 212 5.80 -10.84 -13.56
C SER A 212 5.43 -9.37 -13.37
N THR A 213 5.45 -8.88 -12.13
CA THR A 213 5.23 -7.47 -11.78
C THR A 213 6.54 -6.74 -11.43
N TYR A 214 7.67 -7.42 -11.47
CA TYR A 214 8.97 -6.80 -11.21
C TYR A 214 9.39 -5.84 -12.33
N GLN A 215 9.87 -4.67 -11.92
CA GLN A 215 10.51 -3.68 -12.78
C GLN A 215 11.71 -3.09 -12.05
N GLU A 216 12.86 -3.14 -12.68
CA GLU A 216 14.07 -2.47 -12.19
C GLU A 216 13.98 -0.96 -12.40
N GLU A 217 14.47 -0.17 -11.42
CA GLU A 217 14.68 1.27 -11.58
C GLU A 217 15.74 1.53 -12.65
N LYS A 218 15.42 2.31 -13.68
CA LYS A 218 16.32 2.64 -14.78
C LYS A 218 17.08 3.94 -14.48
N ASP A 219 18.34 4.00 -14.87
CA ASP A 219 19.17 5.19 -14.64
C ASP A 219 18.79 6.34 -15.59
N ASP A 220 18.25 6.02 -16.75
CA ASP A 220 17.77 6.92 -17.81
C ASP A 220 16.28 7.32 -17.62
N GLU A 221 15.54 6.67 -16.75
CA GLU A 221 14.12 6.97 -16.48
C GLU A 221 13.92 7.31 -15.00
N LYS A 222 14.03 8.59 -14.66
CA LYS A 222 13.87 9.05 -13.26
C LYS A 222 12.44 8.90 -12.78
N CYS A 223 12.27 8.38 -11.57
CA CYS A 223 10.97 8.24 -10.91
C CYS A 223 10.32 9.62 -10.70
N VAL A 224 9.09 9.77 -11.16
CA VAL A 224 8.20 10.90 -10.90
C VAL A 224 7.11 10.44 -9.94
N TYR A 225 6.99 11.09 -8.79
CA TYR A 225 6.09 10.67 -7.71
C TYR A 225 4.75 11.41 -7.75
N GLY A 226 3.79 10.90 -6.99
CA GLY A 226 2.42 11.37 -6.97
C GLY A 226 1.50 10.48 -7.81
N ILE A 227 0.23 10.86 -7.89
CA ILE A 227 -0.77 10.21 -8.73
C ILE A 227 -0.98 11.02 -10.00
N ARG A 228 -1.27 10.36 -11.12
CA ARG A 228 -1.44 11.01 -12.44
C ARG A 228 -2.50 12.11 -12.44
N SER A 229 -3.62 11.90 -11.76
CA SER A 229 -4.61 12.95 -11.49
C SER A 229 -4.32 13.62 -10.15
N ALA A 230 -3.37 14.54 -10.13
CA ALA A 230 -2.94 15.20 -8.92
C ALA A 230 -4.11 15.80 -8.12
N LEU A 231 -4.17 15.50 -6.81
CA LEU A 231 -5.24 15.98 -5.93
C LEU A 231 -5.26 17.51 -5.77
N LYS A 232 -4.12 18.18 -6.05
CA LYS A 232 -3.91 19.65 -5.97
C LYS A 232 -4.25 20.25 -4.60
N THR A 233 -4.13 19.45 -3.54
CA THR A 233 -4.34 19.87 -2.14
C THR A 233 -3.57 18.98 -1.19
N PHE A 234 -3.19 19.53 -0.03
CA PHE A 234 -2.59 18.80 1.08
C PHE A 234 -3.63 18.41 2.16
N ASP A 235 -4.93 18.59 1.89
CA ASP A 235 -6.00 18.20 2.81
C ASP A 235 -6.02 16.68 3.01
N PRO A 236 -5.70 16.18 4.22
CA PRO A 236 -5.62 14.75 4.48
C PRO A 236 -6.99 14.05 4.48
N VAL A 237 -8.07 14.77 4.74
CA VAL A 237 -9.43 14.22 4.66
C VAL A 237 -9.78 13.98 3.20
N LYS A 238 -9.61 14.99 2.34
CA LYS A 238 -9.84 14.86 0.91
C LYS A 238 -8.96 13.76 0.30
N ALA A 239 -7.71 13.65 0.74
CA ALA A 239 -6.80 12.60 0.34
C ALA A 239 -7.36 11.19 0.57
N ASN A 240 -8.07 10.97 1.68
CA ASN A 240 -8.63 9.68 2.03
C ASN A 240 -9.99 9.38 1.37
N ILE A 241 -10.79 10.41 0.98
CA ILE A 241 -12.19 10.20 0.60
C ILE A 241 -12.52 10.45 -0.85
N HIS A 242 -11.66 11.15 -1.65
CA HIS A 242 -12.02 11.59 -3.01
C HIS A 242 -12.34 10.43 -3.96
N ILE A 243 -11.66 9.29 -3.87
CA ILE A 243 -12.00 8.11 -4.70
C ILE A 243 -13.31 7.48 -4.25
N TYR A 244 -13.61 7.44 -2.95
CA TYR A 244 -14.92 7.00 -2.47
C TYR A 244 -16.03 7.92 -2.98
N GLN A 245 -15.82 9.24 -2.97
CA GLN A 245 -16.77 10.19 -3.55
C GLN A 245 -17.01 9.92 -5.04
N LYS A 246 -15.94 9.64 -5.79
CA LYS A 246 -16.07 9.21 -7.20
C LYS A 246 -16.87 7.91 -7.31
N ILE A 247 -16.57 6.89 -6.51
CA ILE A 247 -17.31 5.62 -6.51
C ILE A 247 -18.81 5.88 -6.23
N PHE A 248 -19.15 6.70 -5.24
CA PHE A 248 -20.55 7.03 -4.95
C PHE A 248 -21.22 7.78 -6.09
N LYS A 249 -20.52 8.72 -6.72
CA LYS A 249 -21.01 9.40 -7.93
C LYS A 249 -21.27 8.38 -9.04
N ASP A 250 -20.32 7.52 -9.37
CA ASP A 250 -20.44 6.50 -10.41
C ASP A 250 -21.60 5.52 -10.15
N LEU A 251 -21.82 5.16 -8.88
CA LEU A 251 -22.97 4.33 -8.47
C LEU A 251 -24.31 5.00 -8.78
N SER A 252 -24.41 6.33 -8.67
CA SER A 252 -25.64 7.07 -8.99
C SER A 252 -25.97 7.05 -10.49
N TYR A 253 -24.99 6.82 -11.37
CA TYR A 253 -25.15 6.63 -12.82
C TYR A 253 -25.28 5.16 -13.22
N SER A 254 -25.24 4.23 -12.27
CA SER A 254 -25.26 2.78 -12.54
C SER A 254 -26.70 2.30 -12.73
N LEU A 255 -27.17 2.27 -13.98
CA LEU A 255 -28.53 1.88 -14.37
C LEU A 255 -28.72 0.35 -14.42
N SER A 256 -27.70 -0.46 -14.18
CA SER A 256 -27.75 -1.92 -14.22
C SER A 256 -26.92 -2.57 -13.12
N LEU A 257 -27.27 -3.79 -12.71
CA LEU A 257 -26.48 -4.58 -11.76
C LEU A 257 -25.05 -4.81 -12.26
N LYS A 258 -24.87 -4.96 -13.57
CA LYS A 258 -23.52 -5.08 -14.17
C LYS A 258 -22.69 -3.84 -13.93
N ASN A 259 -23.24 -2.65 -14.18
CA ASN A 259 -22.54 -1.38 -13.96
C ASN A 259 -22.25 -1.18 -12.46
N PHE A 260 -23.22 -1.47 -11.59
CA PHE A 260 -23.04 -1.41 -10.15
C PHE A 260 -21.85 -2.29 -9.69
N TYR A 261 -21.80 -3.55 -10.15
CA TYR A 261 -20.68 -4.45 -9.85
C TYR A 261 -19.36 -3.91 -10.41
N SER A 262 -19.37 -3.38 -11.65
CA SER A 262 -18.19 -2.81 -12.30
C SER A 262 -17.65 -1.58 -11.59
N VAL A 263 -18.50 -0.68 -11.08
CA VAL A 263 -18.05 0.48 -10.27
C VAL A 263 -17.22 0.07 -9.07
N ILE A 264 -17.56 -1.05 -8.44
CA ILE A 264 -16.85 -1.53 -7.24
C ILE A 264 -15.59 -2.32 -7.61
N THR A 265 -15.67 -3.19 -8.62
CA THR A 265 -14.67 -4.23 -8.88
C THR A 265 -13.83 -4.04 -10.12
N ALA A 266 -14.19 -3.11 -11.00
CA ALA A 266 -13.41 -2.82 -12.21
C ALA A 266 -12.02 -2.27 -11.87
N ARG A 267 -11.17 -2.21 -12.87
CA ARG A 267 -9.87 -1.55 -12.74
C ARG A 267 -10.03 -0.09 -12.36
N THR A 268 -9.04 0.43 -11.68
CA THR A 268 -8.96 1.85 -11.31
C THR A 268 -9.15 2.73 -12.54
N GLY A 269 -9.95 3.80 -12.41
CA GLY A 269 -10.25 4.72 -13.51
C GLY A 269 -11.46 4.37 -14.34
N TRP A 270 -12.05 3.18 -14.21
CA TRP A 270 -13.30 2.86 -14.90
C TRP A 270 -14.49 3.69 -14.34
N SER A 271 -15.36 4.16 -15.21
CA SER A 271 -16.64 4.83 -14.88
C SER A 271 -17.72 4.40 -15.86
N PRO A 272 -19.01 4.37 -15.43
CA PRO A 272 -20.13 4.15 -16.34
C PRO A 272 -20.31 5.34 -17.29
N GLU A 273 -20.94 5.08 -18.45
CA GLU A 273 -21.30 6.13 -19.41
C GLU A 273 -22.12 7.25 -18.74
N GLY A 274 -21.80 8.48 -19.05
CA GLY A 274 -22.45 9.68 -18.50
C GLY A 274 -21.94 10.13 -17.14
N SER A 275 -21.11 9.34 -16.45
CA SER A 275 -20.47 9.71 -15.18
C SER A 275 -19.13 10.43 -15.37
N SER A 276 -18.61 10.53 -16.61
CA SER A 276 -17.30 11.11 -16.87
C SER A 276 -17.19 12.50 -16.26
N ASP A 277 -16.19 12.67 -15.44
CA ASP A 277 -15.75 13.95 -14.91
C ASP A 277 -14.51 14.32 -15.73
N ASP A 278 -14.58 15.39 -16.53
CA ASP A 278 -13.44 15.87 -17.34
C ASP A 278 -12.24 16.27 -16.48
N SER A 279 -12.44 16.42 -15.16
CA SER A 279 -11.39 16.63 -14.18
C SER A 279 -10.67 15.34 -13.78
N PHE A 280 -11.21 14.17 -14.15
CA PHE A 280 -10.69 12.85 -13.81
C PHE A 280 -10.29 12.12 -15.09
N ASP A 281 -9.00 12.17 -15.44
CA ASP A 281 -8.46 11.42 -16.56
C ASP A 281 -8.34 9.93 -16.18
N PRO A 282 -9.21 9.02 -16.70
CA PRO A 282 -9.15 7.59 -16.39
C PRO A 282 -7.85 6.93 -16.90
N VAL A 283 -7.21 7.50 -17.92
CA VAL A 283 -5.90 7.08 -18.45
C VAL A 283 -4.80 7.27 -17.41
N SER A 284 -5.05 8.11 -16.41
CA SER A 284 -4.07 8.46 -15.39
C SER A 284 -3.88 7.43 -14.29
N TYR A 285 -4.69 6.36 -14.22
CA TYR A 285 -4.60 5.37 -13.11
C TYR A 285 -4.22 3.97 -13.56
N THR A 286 -4.39 3.62 -14.83
CA THR A 286 -4.08 2.29 -15.33
C THR A 286 -3.59 2.33 -16.76
N HIS A 287 -2.76 1.36 -17.13
CA HIS A 287 -2.25 1.21 -18.47
C HIS A 287 -3.33 1.08 -19.54
N LEU A 288 -3.14 1.81 -20.64
CA LEU A 288 -3.83 1.68 -21.92
C LEU A 288 -3.77 0.27 -22.56
N ARG A 289 -3.03 -0.67 -22.00
CA ARG A 289 -2.91 -2.03 -22.56
C ARG A 289 -4.15 -2.92 -22.43
N ALA A 290 -5.21 -2.45 -21.78
CA ALA A 290 -6.45 -3.23 -21.72
C ALA A 290 -7.27 -3.19 -23.04
N HIS A 291 -6.96 -2.30 -23.97
CA HIS A 291 -7.68 -2.22 -25.27
C HIS A 291 -7.04 -3.07 -26.39
N GLU A 292 -5.83 -3.58 -26.21
CA GLU A 292 -5.16 -4.38 -27.23
C GLU A 292 -5.43 -5.89 -27.16
N THR A 293 -6.14 -6.37 -26.15
CA THR A 293 -6.41 -7.80 -25.95
C THR A 293 -7.86 -8.24 -26.13
N LEU A 294 -8.73 -7.40 -26.71
CA LEU A 294 -10.12 -7.74 -27.04
C LEU A 294 -10.44 -7.46 -28.52
N SER A 295 -9.50 -7.73 -29.42
CA SER A 295 -9.77 -7.87 -30.85
C SER A 295 -9.53 -9.31 -31.28
#